data_d6bb5df51894c970c50b8a82c874965e
#
_entry.id   d6bb5df51894c970c50b8a82c874965e
#
_cell.length_a   1.000
_cell.length_b   1.000
_cell.length_c   1.000
_cell.angle_alpha   90.00
_cell.angle_beta   90.00
_cell.angle_gamma   90.00
#
_symmetry.space_group_name_H-M   'P 1'
#
loop_
_entity.id
_entity.type
_entity.pdbx_description
1 polymer ?
#
loop_
_entity_poly.entity_id
_entity_poly.type
_entity_poly.pdbx_seq_one_letter_code
_entity_poly.pdbx_strand_id
1 'polypeptide(L)'
;MSNIVIIGSGPAGVSAALYAARAGVQTTVLTKGPGALDRAELIQNYYGFAEPIAGAELERRGIEGAKAVGVEFVTTEAVGLTYTDKLTVETLAGNFPADAVILATGASRAAPRIPGLAGLEGHGVSYCATCDAFFYRGRDVAVLGSGEYALHEVQALLPVAHSVTLLTNGAPLTAQFPPEVAVRTEAVEAILGEERVTGVQLKDGGTLEVSGVFVALGVAGSTALARKLGAEVNGSRIVVDDHMQTTLPGLYAAGDCTGGLLQVAKAVYEGAVAGTEAAKALRK
;
A
#
# COMPACT_ATOMS: atom_id res chain seq x y z
N MET A 1 5.03 24.82 -8.28
CA MET A 1 4.69 23.94 -9.42
C MET A 1 3.83 22.81 -8.90
N SER A 2 2.82 22.42 -9.66
CA SER A 2 1.99 21.28 -9.29
C SER A 2 2.80 19.98 -9.39
N ASN A 3 2.57 19.05 -8.46
CA ASN A 3 3.30 17.79 -8.43
C ASN A 3 2.37 16.59 -8.24
N ILE A 4 2.76 15.47 -8.84
CA ILE A 4 2.11 14.17 -8.70
C ILE A 4 3.09 13.20 -8.07
N VAL A 5 2.65 12.50 -7.02
CA VAL A 5 3.39 11.38 -6.43
C VAL A 5 2.69 10.08 -6.82
N ILE A 6 3.48 9.13 -7.34
CA ILE A 6 3.01 7.82 -7.79
C ILE A 6 3.62 6.75 -6.90
N ILE A 7 2.82 5.85 -6.38
CA ILE A 7 3.29 4.77 -5.51
C ILE A 7 3.29 3.46 -6.31
N GLY A 8 4.49 3.00 -6.66
CA GLY A 8 4.75 1.79 -7.45
C GLY A 8 5.34 2.07 -8.81
N SER A 9 6.42 1.35 -9.16
CA SER A 9 7.19 1.45 -10.40
C SER A 9 6.85 0.36 -11.43
N GLY A 10 5.77 -0.39 -11.23
CA GLY A 10 5.28 -1.35 -12.20
C GLY A 10 4.68 -0.68 -13.47
N PRO A 11 4.17 -1.46 -14.43
CA PRO A 11 3.67 -0.93 -15.70
C PRO A 11 2.64 0.19 -15.58
N ALA A 12 1.74 0.12 -14.59
CA ALA A 12 0.75 1.16 -14.35
C ALA A 12 1.39 2.47 -13.85
N GLY A 13 2.27 2.38 -12.84
CA GLY A 13 2.91 3.57 -12.28
C GLY A 13 3.86 4.26 -13.24
N VAL A 14 4.66 3.48 -13.97
CA VAL A 14 5.56 4.03 -15.01
C VAL A 14 4.78 4.65 -16.15
N SER A 15 3.69 4.02 -16.60
CA SER A 15 2.82 4.60 -17.63
C SER A 15 2.19 5.90 -17.15
N ALA A 16 1.65 5.94 -15.94
CA ALA A 16 1.10 7.17 -15.35
C ALA A 16 2.16 8.29 -15.28
N ALA A 17 3.37 7.94 -14.86
CA ALA A 17 4.47 8.89 -14.77
C ALA A 17 4.85 9.49 -16.12
N LEU A 18 4.93 8.67 -17.16
CA LEU A 18 5.21 9.11 -18.53
C LEU A 18 4.19 10.14 -19.01
N TYR A 19 2.89 9.89 -18.79
CA TYR A 19 1.84 10.79 -19.25
C TYR A 19 1.78 12.07 -18.40
N ALA A 20 1.96 11.98 -17.09
CA ALA A 20 1.99 13.14 -16.21
C ALA A 20 3.18 14.07 -16.51
N ALA A 21 4.39 13.50 -16.63
CA ALA A 21 5.59 14.26 -16.95
C ALA A 21 5.52 14.94 -18.34
N ARG A 22 5.03 14.21 -19.36
CA ARG A 22 4.81 14.78 -20.70
C ARG A 22 3.75 15.87 -20.71
N ALA A 23 2.82 15.86 -19.76
CA ALA A 23 1.88 16.93 -19.53
C ALA A 23 2.50 18.15 -18.80
N GLY A 24 3.79 18.12 -18.46
CA GLY A 24 4.51 19.22 -17.81
C GLY A 24 4.30 19.30 -16.29
N VAL A 25 3.84 18.23 -15.65
CA VAL A 25 3.69 18.16 -14.19
C VAL A 25 4.90 17.50 -13.59
N GLN A 26 5.44 18.06 -12.50
CA GLN A 26 6.52 17.43 -11.74
C GLN A 26 6.03 16.07 -11.21
N THR A 27 6.78 15.02 -11.50
CA THR A 27 6.33 13.65 -11.22
C THR A 27 7.41 12.86 -10.49
N THR A 28 7.05 12.34 -9.32
CA THR A 28 7.92 11.48 -8.50
C THR A 28 7.29 10.11 -8.34
N VAL A 29 8.04 9.06 -8.63
CA VAL A 29 7.63 7.66 -8.41
C VAL A 29 8.34 7.13 -7.18
N LEU A 30 7.57 6.69 -6.19
CA LEU A 30 8.07 5.99 -5.01
C LEU A 30 8.02 4.48 -5.26
N THR A 31 9.14 3.80 -5.06
CA THR A 31 9.23 2.35 -5.29
C THR A 31 10.03 1.66 -4.19
N LYS A 32 9.58 0.49 -3.77
CA LYS A 32 10.33 -0.38 -2.84
C LYS A 32 11.37 -1.25 -3.57
N GLY A 33 11.39 -1.22 -4.89
CA GLY A 33 12.21 -2.07 -5.74
C GLY A 33 11.38 -2.94 -6.69
N PRO A 34 11.96 -4.03 -7.23
CA PRO A 34 11.32 -4.87 -8.23
C PRO A 34 9.95 -5.38 -7.82
N GLY A 35 8.99 -5.33 -8.74
CA GLY A 35 7.60 -5.71 -8.52
C GLY A 35 7.25 -7.12 -9.01
N ALA A 36 5.96 -7.33 -9.29
CA ALA A 36 5.47 -8.61 -9.81
C ALA A 36 6.00 -8.91 -11.23
N LEU A 37 6.25 -7.88 -12.02
CA LEU A 37 6.73 -7.99 -13.39
C LEU A 37 8.14 -8.62 -13.45
N ASP A 38 9.01 -8.30 -12.51
CA ASP A 38 10.37 -8.84 -12.42
C ASP A 38 10.41 -10.37 -12.35
N ARG A 39 9.34 -11.00 -11.85
CA ARG A 39 9.22 -12.46 -11.73
C ARG A 39 8.74 -13.15 -13.00
N ALA A 40 8.31 -12.40 -14.01
CA ALA A 40 7.86 -12.97 -15.27
C ALA A 40 9.07 -13.30 -16.13
N GLU A 41 9.37 -14.60 -16.30
CA GLU A 41 10.52 -15.04 -17.10
C GLU A 41 10.40 -14.57 -18.54
N LEU A 42 9.24 -14.77 -19.16
CA LEU A 42 8.97 -14.38 -20.55
C LEU A 42 7.55 -13.86 -20.71
N ILE A 43 7.41 -12.74 -21.41
CA ILE A 43 6.15 -12.11 -21.77
C ILE A 43 6.03 -12.16 -23.30
N GLN A 44 4.99 -12.82 -23.80
CA GLN A 44 4.76 -13.03 -25.25
C GLN A 44 3.51 -12.29 -25.77
N ASN A 45 2.65 -11.84 -24.86
CA ASN A 45 1.34 -11.27 -25.15
C ASN A 45 1.26 -9.76 -24.98
N TYR A 46 2.41 -9.08 -25.05
CA TYR A 46 2.44 -7.63 -24.99
C TYR A 46 2.80 -7.03 -26.35
N TYR A 47 1.95 -6.12 -26.84
CA TYR A 47 2.09 -5.50 -28.15
C TYR A 47 3.43 -4.77 -28.31
N GLY A 48 4.05 -4.92 -29.49
CA GLY A 48 5.27 -4.19 -29.86
C GLY A 48 6.56 -5.02 -29.74
N PHE A 49 6.48 -6.27 -29.29
CA PHE A 49 7.61 -7.17 -29.23
C PHE A 49 7.39 -8.38 -30.16
N ALA A 50 8.27 -8.56 -31.12
CA ALA A 50 8.26 -9.72 -32.02
C ALA A 50 8.77 -10.97 -31.28
N GLU A 51 9.78 -10.81 -30.45
CA GLU A 51 10.34 -11.85 -29.59
C GLU A 51 9.86 -11.67 -28.15
N PRO A 52 9.73 -12.77 -27.38
CA PRO A 52 9.40 -12.70 -25.98
C PRO A 52 10.40 -11.82 -25.21
N ILE A 53 9.90 -11.04 -24.27
CA ILE A 53 10.72 -10.19 -23.41
C ILE A 53 10.62 -10.63 -21.95
N ALA A 54 11.75 -10.66 -21.23
CA ALA A 54 11.74 -10.87 -19.78
C ALA A 54 11.05 -9.70 -19.07
N GLY A 55 10.27 -10.00 -18.03
CA GLY A 55 9.56 -8.98 -17.26
C GLY A 55 10.48 -7.94 -16.62
N ALA A 56 11.63 -8.39 -16.07
CA ALA A 56 12.67 -7.50 -15.54
C ALA A 56 13.21 -6.52 -16.59
N GLU A 57 13.42 -6.99 -17.83
CA GLU A 57 13.89 -6.14 -18.92
C GLU A 57 12.82 -5.15 -19.36
N LEU A 58 11.54 -5.57 -19.40
CA LEU A 58 10.44 -4.67 -19.72
C LEU A 58 10.29 -3.58 -18.65
N GLU A 59 10.38 -3.93 -17.36
CA GLU A 59 10.35 -2.99 -16.24
C GLU A 59 11.50 -1.98 -16.33
N ARG A 60 12.74 -2.47 -16.54
CA ARG A 60 13.93 -1.63 -16.69
C ARG A 60 13.76 -0.62 -17.82
N ARG A 61 13.32 -1.04 -19.01
CA ARG A 61 13.08 -0.15 -20.16
C ARG A 61 12.00 0.89 -19.87
N GLY A 62 10.92 0.51 -19.19
CA GLY A 62 9.88 1.43 -18.79
C GLY A 62 10.39 2.53 -17.85
N ILE A 63 11.15 2.16 -16.83
CA ILE A 63 11.76 3.09 -15.86
C ILE A 63 12.77 4.02 -16.55
N GLU A 64 13.62 3.50 -17.42
CA GLU A 64 14.58 4.32 -18.17
C GLU A 64 13.88 5.32 -19.10
N GLY A 65 12.83 4.89 -19.78
CA GLY A 65 12.01 5.78 -20.61
C GLY A 65 11.35 6.89 -19.81
N ALA A 66 10.86 6.60 -18.59
CA ALA A 66 10.27 7.61 -17.71
C ALA A 66 11.34 8.58 -17.17
N LYS A 67 12.52 8.10 -16.77
CA LYS A 67 13.65 8.95 -16.37
C LYS A 67 14.09 9.89 -17.49
N ALA A 68 14.11 9.42 -18.73
CA ALA A 68 14.50 10.23 -19.89
C ALA A 68 13.58 11.44 -20.14
N VAL A 69 12.33 11.41 -19.65
CA VAL A 69 11.39 12.53 -19.73
C VAL A 69 11.29 13.33 -18.42
N GLY A 70 12.21 13.11 -17.48
CA GLY A 70 12.34 13.91 -16.27
C GLY A 70 11.56 13.39 -15.06
N VAL A 71 11.07 12.13 -15.07
CA VAL A 71 10.47 11.52 -13.88
C VAL A 71 11.53 11.18 -12.84
N GLU A 72 11.30 11.60 -11.61
CA GLU A 72 12.13 11.25 -10.47
C GLU A 72 11.71 9.89 -9.88
N PHE A 73 12.67 9.04 -9.55
CA PHE A 73 12.43 7.77 -8.86
C PHE A 73 13.11 7.77 -7.50
N VAL A 74 12.35 7.54 -6.45
CA VAL A 74 12.85 7.44 -5.07
C VAL A 74 12.59 6.03 -4.54
N THR A 75 13.68 5.36 -4.13
CA THR A 75 13.58 4.03 -3.52
C THR A 75 13.21 4.19 -2.05
N THR A 76 11.94 3.97 -1.74
CA THR A 76 11.40 4.02 -0.37
C THR A 76 10.08 3.25 -0.31
N GLU A 77 9.65 2.87 0.89
CA GLU A 77 8.36 2.25 1.12
C GLU A 77 7.34 3.30 1.57
N ALA A 78 6.23 3.41 0.84
CA ALA A 78 5.06 4.16 1.31
C ALA A 78 4.37 3.36 2.42
N VAL A 79 4.30 3.91 3.62
CA VAL A 79 3.73 3.26 4.82
C VAL A 79 2.43 3.92 5.26
N GLY A 80 2.19 5.16 4.84
CA GLY A 80 1.00 5.92 5.14
C GLY A 80 0.58 6.84 4.00
N LEU A 81 -0.65 7.31 4.09
CA LEU A 81 -1.21 8.33 3.22
C LEU A 81 -2.17 9.17 4.06
N THR A 82 -1.92 10.47 4.14
CA THR A 82 -2.71 11.41 4.94
C THR A 82 -3.20 12.57 4.07
N TYR A 83 -4.24 13.24 4.54
CA TYR A 83 -4.78 14.44 3.93
C TYR A 83 -5.01 15.49 5.03
N THR A 84 -4.21 16.53 5.00
CA THR A 84 -4.40 17.73 5.82
C THR A 84 -4.76 18.90 4.91
N ASP A 85 -3.78 19.67 4.48
CA ASP A 85 -3.94 20.71 3.45
C ASP A 85 -3.73 20.12 2.05
N LYS A 86 -2.91 19.07 1.95
CA LYS A 86 -2.60 18.31 0.75
C LYS A 86 -2.53 16.82 1.04
N LEU A 87 -2.68 16.00 0.00
CA LEU A 87 -2.32 14.61 0.04
C LEU A 87 -0.82 14.48 0.38
N THR A 88 -0.48 13.65 1.34
CA THR A 88 0.91 13.41 1.74
C THR A 88 1.17 11.93 1.84
N VAL A 89 2.14 11.44 1.04
CA VAL A 89 2.61 10.06 1.15
C VAL A 89 3.67 10.01 2.24
N GLU A 90 3.43 9.20 3.25
CA GLU A 90 4.32 9.01 4.38
C GLU A 90 5.25 7.83 4.14
N THR A 91 6.54 8.04 4.40
CA THR A 91 7.58 7.02 4.36
C THR A 91 8.50 7.18 5.58
N LEU A 92 9.24 6.16 5.95
CA LEU A 92 10.22 6.29 7.03
C LEU A 92 11.44 7.17 6.63
N ALA A 93 11.63 7.40 5.34
CA ALA A 93 12.69 8.28 4.82
C ALA A 93 12.26 9.75 4.71
N GLY A 94 10.99 10.06 4.99
CA GLY A 94 10.42 11.40 4.89
C GLY A 94 9.02 11.40 4.27
N ASN A 95 8.41 12.57 4.19
CA ASN A 95 7.07 12.78 3.68
C ASN A 95 7.10 13.44 2.29
N PHE A 96 6.20 13.02 1.41
CA PHE A 96 6.06 13.51 0.05
C PHE A 96 4.68 14.16 -0.12
N PRO A 97 4.57 15.49 0.08
CA PRO A 97 3.33 16.20 -0.20
C PRO A 97 3.06 16.26 -1.70
N ALA A 98 1.81 16.10 -2.10
CA ALA A 98 1.40 16.03 -3.48
C ALA A 98 0.07 16.74 -3.74
N ASP A 99 -0.08 17.32 -4.92
CA ASP A 99 -1.34 17.88 -5.40
C ASP A 99 -2.27 16.76 -5.94
N ALA A 100 -1.68 15.64 -6.38
CA ALA A 100 -2.40 14.39 -6.66
C ALA A 100 -1.50 13.18 -6.36
N VAL A 101 -2.14 12.06 -6.00
CA VAL A 101 -1.47 10.78 -5.74
C VAL A 101 -2.07 9.70 -6.64
N ILE A 102 -1.22 8.84 -7.23
CA ILE A 102 -1.64 7.69 -8.02
C ILE A 102 -1.16 6.41 -7.32
N LEU A 103 -2.10 5.57 -6.93
CA LEU A 103 -1.84 4.27 -6.32
C LEU A 103 -1.65 3.21 -7.43
N ALA A 104 -0.45 2.64 -7.53
CA ALA A 104 -0.06 1.69 -8.57
C ALA A 104 0.78 0.51 -8.04
N THR A 105 0.53 0.07 -6.80
CA THR A 105 1.32 -0.97 -6.13
C THR A 105 0.99 -2.40 -6.54
N GLY A 106 0.20 -2.57 -7.61
CA GLY A 106 -0.24 -3.87 -8.09
C GLY A 106 -1.34 -4.51 -7.23
N ALA A 107 -1.54 -5.82 -7.37
CA ALA A 107 -2.53 -6.55 -6.58
C ALA A 107 -2.14 -6.57 -5.10
N SER A 108 -3.06 -6.21 -4.23
CA SER A 108 -2.91 -6.43 -2.81
C SER A 108 -2.76 -7.94 -2.55
N ARG A 109 -1.79 -8.33 -1.74
CA ARG A 109 -1.76 -9.70 -1.24
C ARG A 109 -3.04 -9.91 -0.45
N ALA A 110 -3.72 -11.02 -0.69
CA ALA A 110 -4.89 -11.39 0.09
C ALA A 110 -4.52 -11.32 1.59
N ALA A 111 -5.37 -10.70 2.39
CA ALA A 111 -5.24 -10.78 3.84
C ALA A 111 -5.10 -12.26 4.23
N PRO A 112 -4.27 -12.60 5.21
CA PRO A 112 -4.11 -13.98 5.62
C PRO A 112 -5.48 -14.52 6.05
N ARG A 113 -5.75 -15.76 5.72
CA ARG A 113 -6.97 -16.44 6.16
C ARG A 113 -6.83 -16.85 7.63
N ILE A 114 -6.84 -15.87 8.52
CA ILE A 114 -6.84 -16.08 9.97
C ILE A 114 -8.29 -16.06 10.42
N PRO A 115 -8.79 -17.12 11.06
CA PRO A 115 -10.11 -17.14 11.65
C PRO A 115 -10.36 -15.93 12.55
N GLY A 116 -11.54 -15.33 12.47
CA GLY A 116 -11.92 -14.13 13.21
C GLY A 116 -11.46 -12.80 12.58
N LEU A 117 -10.41 -12.79 11.76
CA LEU A 117 -9.84 -11.55 11.21
C LEU A 117 -10.88 -10.72 10.43
N ALA A 118 -11.54 -11.34 9.44
CA ALA A 118 -12.51 -10.64 8.60
C ALA A 118 -13.83 -10.34 9.33
N GLY A 119 -14.24 -11.23 10.23
CA GLY A 119 -15.49 -11.04 10.99
C GLY A 119 -15.44 -9.93 12.02
N LEU A 120 -14.24 -9.57 12.48
CA LEU A 120 -14.01 -8.53 13.49
C LEU A 120 -13.41 -7.24 12.88
N GLU A 121 -13.41 -7.09 11.55
CA GLU A 121 -13.00 -5.85 10.88
C GLU A 121 -13.93 -4.69 11.30
N GLY A 122 -13.34 -3.59 11.80
CA GLY A 122 -14.08 -2.47 12.40
C GLY A 122 -14.57 -2.74 13.83
N HIS A 123 -14.46 -3.97 14.33
CA HIS A 123 -14.84 -4.40 15.67
C HIS A 123 -13.62 -4.80 16.52
N GLY A 124 -12.50 -4.14 16.30
CA GLY A 124 -11.23 -4.41 16.98
C GLY A 124 -10.11 -4.85 16.03
N VAL A 125 -10.42 -5.29 14.82
CA VAL A 125 -9.44 -5.44 13.74
C VAL A 125 -9.41 -4.16 12.92
N SER A 126 -8.21 -3.57 12.76
CA SER A 126 -7.97 -2.34 12.02
C SER A 126 -6.80 -2.52 11.03
N TYR A 127 -6.77 -1.69 9.99
CA TYR A 127 -5.68 -1.59 9.01
C TYR A 127 -5.01 -0.20 9.03
N CYS A 128 -5.35 0.65 10.03
CA CYS A 128 -4.86 2.03 10.09
C CYS A 128 -4.75 2.50 11.54
N ALA A 129 -3.55 2.45 12.11
CA ALA A 129 -3.33 2.98 13.46
C ALA A 129 -3.55 4.50 13.52
N THR A 130 -3.10 5.25 12.51
CA THR A 130 -3.33 6.70 12.46
C THR A 130 -4.82 7.07 12.52
N CYS A 131 -5.71 6.22 11.98
CA CYS A 131 -7.15 6.44 12.02
C CYS A 131 -7.76 6.05 13.37
N ASP A 132 -7.34 4.92 13.93
CA ASP A 132 -8.10 4.23 14.97
C ASP A 132 -7.40 4.21 16.33
N ALA A 133 -6.12 4.60 16.45
CA ALA A 133 -5.36 4.53 17.70
C ALA A 133 -6.07 5.23 18.88
N PHE A 134 -6.80 6.31 18.60
CA PHE A 134 -7.53 7.05 19.63
C PHE A 134 -8.53 6.17 20.41
N PHE A 135 -9.18 5.20 19.75
CA PHE A 135 -10.15 4.29 20.38
C PHE A 135 -9.49 3.25 21.30
N TYR A 136 -8.16 3.12 21.22
CA TYR A 136 -7.36 2.15 21.99
C TYR A 136 -6.50 2.83 23.07
N ARG A 137 -6.81 4.07 23.43
CA ARG A 137 -6.10 4.79 24.48
C ARG A 137 -6.09 4.01 25.79
N GLY A 138 -4.88 3.74 26.31
CA GLY A 138 -4.68 3.02 27.57
C GLY A 138 -5.05 1.53 27.49
N ARG A 139 -5.19 0.94 26.31
CA ARG A 139 -5.51 -0.48 26.10
C ARG A 139 -4.32 -1.22 25.52
N ASP A 140 -4.28 -2.53 25.74
CA ASP A 140 -3.31 -3.42 25.11
C ASP A 140 -3.75 -3.73 23.69
N VAL A 141 -2.81 -3.63 22.74
CA VAL A 141 -3.06 -3.87 21.32
C VAL A 141 -1.96 -4.74 20.71
N ALA A 142 -2.28 -5.40 19.61
CA ALA A 142 -1.31 -6.13 18.81
C ALA A 142 -1.18 -5.53 17.41
N VAL A 143 0.02 -5.56 16.86
CA VAL A 143 0.30 -5.26 15.45
C VAL A 143 0.75 -6.55 14.76
N LEU A 144 0.04 -6.96 13.73
CA LEU A 144 0.34 -8.15 12.95
C LEU A 144 1.17 -7.76 11.73
N GLY A 145 2.48 -8.03 11.76
CA GLY A 145 3.43 -7.66 10.72
C GLY A 145 4.87 -7.79 11.17
N SER A 146 5.84 -7.42 10.29
CA SER A 146 7.28 -7.60 10.61
C SER A 146 8.22 -6.61 9.91
N GLY A 147 7.69 -5.72 9.07
CA GLY A 147 8.46 -4.77 8.25
C GLY A 147 8.15 -3.31 8.57
N GLU A 148 8.59 -2.41 7.68
CA GLU A 148 8.45 -0.96 7.84
C GLU A 148 7.00 -0.52 7.99
N TYR A 149 6.07 -1.16 7.29
CA TYR A 149 4.64 -0.86 7.46
C TYR A 149 4.17 -1.18 8.89
N ALA A 150 4.56 -2.33 9.45
CA ALA A 150 4.24 -2.67 10.83
C ALA A 150 4.93 -1.71 11.82
N LEU A 151 6.16 -1.29 11.56
CA LEU A 151 6.87 -0.30 12.37
C LEU A 151 6.12 1.04 12.40
N HIS A 152 5.63 1.50 11.26
CA HIS A 152 4.82 2.72 11.18
C HIS A 152 3.54 2.62 12.04
N GLU A 153 2.80 1.51 11.97
CA GLU A 153 1.61 1.31 12.78
C GLU A 153 1.96 1.24 14.29
N VAL A 154 3.05 0.56 14.64
CA VAL A 154 3.57 0.53 16.03
C VAL A 154 3.88 1.92 16.55
N GLN A 155 4.60 2.74 15.77
CA GLN A 155 4.96 4.11 16.17
C GLN A 155 3.74 5.00 16.39
N ALA A 156 2.67 4.81 15.61
CA ALA A 156 1.41 5.53 15.80
C ALA A 156 0.65 5.09 17.07
N LEU A 157 0.80 3.82 17.49
CA LEU A 157 0.11 3.26 18.64
C LEU A 157 0.83 3.51 19.97
N LEU A 158 2.16 3.49 20.00
CA LEU A 158 2.97 3.63 21.22
C LEU A 158 2.60 4.84 22.10
N PRO A 159 2.33 6.04 21.55
CA PRO A 159 1.98 7.19 22.37
C PRO A 159 0.58 7.11 23.02
N VAL A 160 -0.25 6.16 22.59
CA VAL A 160 -1.69 6.12 22.90
C VAL A 160 -2.08 4.87 23.67
N ALA A 161 -1.59 3.71 23.24
CA ALA A 161 -1.89 2.41 23.84
C ALA A 161 -1.20 2.23 25.19
N HIS A 162 -1.71 1.32 26.03
CA HIS A 162 -1.03 0.91 27.26
C HIS A 162 0.19 0.04 26.92
N SER A 163 0.03 -0.94 26.02
CA SER A 163 1.12 -1.74 25.49
C SER A 163 0.87 -2.07 24.01
N VAL A 164 1.97 -2.28 23.27
CA VAL A 164 1.93 -2.72 21.87
C VAL A 164 2.74 -4.01 21.76
N THR A 165 2.10 -5.09 21.29
CA THR A 165 2.76 -6.36 20.99
C THR A 165 2.83 -6.56 19.49
N LEU A 166 4.04 -6.80 18.96
CA LEU A 166 4.23 -7.15 17.56
C LEU A 166 4.11 -8.67 17.38
N LEU A 167 3.24 -9.08 16.48
CA LEU A 167 3.04 -10.48 16.08
C LEU A 167 3.60 -10.67 14.67
N THR A 168 4.73 -11.36 14.53
CA THR A 168 5.35 -11.54 13.20
C THR A 168 4.70 -12.65 12.38
N ASN A 169 3.90 -13.50 13.01
CA ASN A 169 3.23 -14.65 12.39
C ASN A 169 4.24 -15.58 11.67
N GLY A 170 5.39 -15.80 12.28
CA GLY A 170 6.46 -16.63 11.74
C GLY A 170 7.36 -15.96 10.70
N ALA A 171 7.11 -14.71 10.35
CA ALA A 171 7.95 -13.97 9.42
C ALA A 171 9.20 -13.41 10.11
N PRO A 172 10.35 -13.32 9.43
CA PRO A 172 11.51 -12.63 9.95
C PRO A 172 11.26 -11.12 10.07
N LEU A 173 11.86 -10.49 11.07
CA LEU A 173 11.84 -9.02 11.17
C LEU A 173 12.66 -8.41 10.04
N THR A 174 12.07 -7.44 9.35
CA THR A 174 12.72 -6.67 8.27
C THR A 174 12.79 -5.18 8.57
N ALA A 175 12.40 -4.77 9.80
CA ALA A 175 12.57 -3.42 10.34
C ALA A 175 13.07 -3.48 11.78
N GLN A 176 13.59 -2.37 12.30
CA GLN A 176 14.03 -2.25 13.68
C GLN A 176 12.91 -1.66 14.53
N PHE A 177 12.40 -2.44 15.47
CA PHE A 177 11.33 -2.01 16.37
C PHE A 177 11.89 -1.43 17.66
N PRO A 178 11.19 -0.47 18.29
CA PRO A 178 11.55 0.08 19.57
C PRO A 178 11.63 -1.01 20.66
N PRO A 179 12.57 -0.91 21.63
CA PRO A 179 12.81 -1.96 22.62
C PRO A 179 11.64 -2.18 23.61
N GLU A 180 10.75 -1.21 23.74
CA GLU A 180 9.53 -1.30 24.54
C GLU A 180 8.43 -2.17 23.91
N VAL A 181 8.58 -2.53 22.64
CA VAL A 181 7.62 -3.36 21.92
C VAL A 181 7.92 -4.84 22.18
N ALA A 182 6.97 -5.53 22.78
CA ALA A 182 7.07 -6.98 22.93
C ALA A 182 6.92 -7.65 21.56
N VAL A 183 7.84 -8.55 21.21
CA VAL A 183 7.81 -9.27 19.93
C VAL A 183 7.46 -10.74 20.16
N ARG A 184 6.43 -11.22 19.47
CA ARG A 184 6.01 -12.62 19.43
C ARG A 184 6.16 -13.12 17.99
N THR A 185 6.88 -14.22 17.85
CA THR A 185 7.21 -14.80 16.53
C THR A 185 6.31 -15.97 16.15
N GLU A 186 5.52 -16.44 17.07
CA GLU A 186 4.62 -17.57 16.89
C GLU A 186 3.56 -17.26 15.83
N ALA A 187 3.16 -18.29 15.09
CA ALA A 187 2.10 -18.14 14.10
C ALA A 187 0.75 -17.89 14.80
N VAL A 188 -0.01 -16.96 14.25
CA VAL A 188 -1.37 -16.66 14.71
C VAL A 188 -2.31 -17.75 14.21
N GLU A 189 -3.09 -18.33 15.12
CA GLU A 189 -4.10 -19.32 14.81
C GLU A 189 -5.47 -18.68 14.56
N ALA A 190 -5.89 -17.74 15.44
CA ALA A 190 -7.15 -17.05 15.32
C ALA A 190 -7.14 -15.68 16.02
N ILE A 191 -7.99 -14.78 15.60
CA ILE A 191 -8.39 -13.57 16.33
C ILE A 191 -9.64 -13.92 17.12
N LEU A 192 -9.60 -13.70 18.43
CA LEU A 192 -10.65 -14.07 19.37
C LEU A 192 -11.63 -12.94 19.61
N GLY A 193 -12.90 -13.28 19.75
CA GLY A 193 -13.99 -12.37 20.08
C GLY A 193 -15.27 -12.71 19.33
N GLU A 194 -16.40 -12.29 19.85
CA GLU A 194 -17.73 -12.46 19.20
C GLU A 194 -18.17 -11.13 18.57
N GLU A 195 -18.38 -10.10 19.39
CA GLU A 195 -18.78 -8.77 18.93
C GLU A 195 -17.57 -7.84 18.68
N ARG A 196 -16.47 -8.07 19.39
CA ARG A 196 -15.22 -7.31 19.28
C ARG A 196 -14.03 -8.18 19.66
N VAL A 197 -12.84 -7.73 19.23
CA VAL A 197 -11.59 -8.41 19.59
C VAL A 197 -11.42 -8.45 21.12
N THR A 198 -11.10 -9.65 21.64
CA THR A 198 -10.74 -9.90 23.03
C THR A 198 -9.32 -10.47 23.16
N GLY A 199 -8.74 -10.99 22.09
CA GLY A 199 -7.41 -11.53 22.10
C GLY A 199 -6.98 -12.17 20.78
N VAL A 200 -5.81 -12.77 20.81
CA VAL A 200 -5.20 -13.52 19.71
C VAL A 200 -4.76 -14.88 20.22
N GLN A 201 -5.24 -15.95 19.56
CA GLN A 201 -4.78 -17.31 19.78
C GLN A 201 -3.52 -17.57 18.94
N LEU A 202 -2.49 -18.09 19.58
CA LEU A 202 -1.24 -18.48 18.93
C LEU A 202 -1.18 -19.99 18.72
N LYS A 203 -0.46 -20.46 17.72
CA LYS A 203 -0.34 -21.90 17.41
C LYS A 203 0.42 -22.72 18.43
N ASP A 204 1.18 -22.09 19.31
CA ASP A 204 1.83 -22.73 20.46
C ASP A 204 0.87 -23.05 21.61
N GLY A 205 -0.40 -22.67 21.49
CA GLY A 205 -1.45 -22.80 22.50
C GLY A 205 -1.56 -21.57 23.42
N GLY A 206 -0.67 -20.58 23.28
CA GLY A 206 -0.71 -19.33 24.03
C GLY A 206 -1.83 -18.41 23.56
N THR A 207 -2.38 -17.62 24.48
CA THR A 207 -3.35 -16.56 24.17
C THR A 207 -2.78 -15.22 24.59
N LEU A 208 -2.89 -14.21 23.72
CA LEU A 208 -2.56 -12.83 24.01
C LEU A 208 -3.86 -12.04 24.17
N GLU A 209 -4.13 -11.52 25.34
CA GLU A 209 -5.28 -10.66 25.59
C GLU A 209 -5.00 -9.26 25.03
N VAL A 210 -5.81 -8.80 24.08
CA VAL A 210 -5.72 -7.47 23.47
C VAL A 210 -7.12 -6.97 23.08
N SER A 211 -7.27 -5.65 23.12
CA SER A 211 -8.52 -5.00 22.73
C SER A 211 -8.58 -4.68 21.24
N GLY A 212 -7.46 -4.77 20.52
CA GLY A 212 -7.38 -4.49 19.09
C GLY A 212 -6.19 -5.16 18.41
N VAL A 213 -6.35 -5.47 17.13
CA VAL A 213 -5.34 -6.04 16.25
C VAL A 213 -5.21 -5.17 15.01
N PHE A 214 -4.03 -4.59 14.82
CA PHE A 214 -3.70 -3.75 13.65
C PHE A 214 -2.95 -4.59 12.61
N VAL A 215 -3.53 -4.73 11.44
CA VAL A 215 -3.01 -5.61 10.39
C VAL A 215 -2.09 -4.83 9.47
N ALA A 216 -0.78 -5.11 9.56
CA ALA A 216 0.28 -4.45 8.81
C ALA A 216 1.22 -5.48 8.15
N LEU A 217 0.63 -6.46 7.47
CA LEU A 217 1.36 -7.57 6.84
C LEU A 217 1.99 -7.16 5.51
N GLY A 218 3.25 -7.43 5.36
CA GLY A 218 4.01 -7.18 4.14
C GLY A 218 4.30 -5.70 3.93
N VAL A 219 3.78 -5.11 2.85
CA VAL A 219 3.88 -3.69 2.51
C VAL A 219 2.50 -3.06 2.51
N ALA A 220 2.41 -1.77 2.78
CA ALA A 220 1.18 -1.02 2.60
C ALA A 220 0.78 -1.06 1.12
N GLY A 221 -0.13 -1.96 0.78
CA GLY A 221 -0.67 -2.04 -0.58
C GLY A 221 -1.61 -0.88 -0.89
N SER A 222 -1.86 -0.63 -2.18
CA SER A 222 -2.76 0.44 -2.63
C SER A 222 -4.12 0.42 -1.92
N THR A 223 -4.68 -0.76 -1.68
CA THR A 223 -5.97 -0.91 -0.99
C THR A 223 -5.92 -0.45 0.47
N ALA A 224 -4.84 -0.78 1.19
CA ALA A 224 -4.64 -0.33 2.57
C ALA A 224 -4.47 1.21 2.62
N LEU A 225 -3.66 1.77 1.72
CA LEU A 225 -3.46 3.21 1.62
C LEU A 225 -4.75 3.96 1.24
N ALA A 226 -5.54 3.41 0.32
CA ALA A 226 -6.84 3.97 -0.07
C ALA A 226 -7.82 4.00 1.11
N ARG A 227 -7.93 2.90 1.87
CA ARG A 227 -8.78 2.82 3.06
C ARG A 227 -8.41 3.83 4.15
N LYS A 228 -7.10 4.07 4.35
CA LYS A 228 -6.62 5.09 5.33
C LYS A 228 -7.19 6.47 5.10
N LEU A 229 -7.48 6.82 3.85
CA LEU A 229 -8.12 8.09 3.49
C LEU A 229 -9.65 8.00 3.40
N GLY A 230 -10.25 6.80 3.53
CA GLY A 230 -11.68 6.60 3.36
C GLY A 230 -12.14 6.47 1.90
N ALA A 231 -11.23 6.17 0.96
CA ALA A 231 -11.61 5.83 -0.41
C ALA A 231 -12.35 4.49 -0.45
N GLU A 232 -13.35 4.40 -1.32
CA GLU A 232 -14.14 3.19 -1.47
C GLU A 232 -13.31 2.03 -1.99
N VAL A 233 -13.46 0.88 -1.32
CA VAL A 233 -12.77 -0.36 -1.65
C VAL A 233 -13.77 -1.50 -1.67
N ASN A 234 -13.76 -2.31 -2.73
CA ASN A 234 -14.56 -3.52 -2.85
C ASN A 234 -13.66 -4.77 -2.76
N GLY A 235 -13.63 -5.41 -1.59
CA GLY A 235 -12.71 -6.50 -1.27
C GLY A 235 -11.25 -6.03 -1.32
N SER A 236 -10.46 -6.57 -2.25
CA SER A 236 -9.06 -6.20 -2.48
C SER A 236 -8.86 -5.18 -3.61
N ARG A 237 -9.92 -4.52 -4.09
CA ARG A 237 -9.90 -3.62 -5.24
C ARG A 237 -10.31 -2.22 -4.83
N ILE A 238 -9.60 -1.22 -5.32
CA ILE A 238 -9.98 0.18 -5.19
C ILE A 238 -11.05 0.49 -6.23
N VAL A 239 -12.15 1.11 -5.80
CA VAL A 239 -13.20 1.57 -6.70
C VAL A 239 -12.73 2.85 -7.39
N VAL A 240 -12.75 2.85 -8.72
CA VAL A 240 -12.40 3.99 -9.56
C VAL A 240 -13.46 4.22 -10.63
N ASP A 241 -13.56 5.45 -11.10
CA ASP A 241 -14.36 5.80 -12.26
C ASP A 241 -13.61 5.54 -13.59
N ASP A 242 -14.21 5.93 -14.73
CA ASP A 242 -13.60 5.79 -16.06
C ASP A 242 -12.35 6.66 -16.26
N HIS A 243 -12.11 7.63 -15.37
CA HIS A 243 -10.93 8.49 -15.32
C HIS A 243 -9.86 7.98 -14.35
N MET A 244 -10.02 6.78 -13.83
CA MET A 244 -9.15 6.18 -12.79
C MET A 244 -9.11 7.00 -11.50
N GLN A 245 -10.05 7.90 -11.27
CA GLN A 245 -10.18 8.64 -10.02
C GLN A 245 -10.94 7.80 -8.99
N THR A 246 -10.46 7.80 -7.76
CA THR A 246 -11.16 7.18 -6.63
C THR A 246 -12.32 8.06 -6.18
N THR A 247 -13.06 7.63 -5.16
CA THR A 247 -14.11 8.45 -4.52
C THR A 247 -13.56 9.70 -3.84
N LEU A 248 -12.23 9.84 -3.72
CA LEU A 248 -11.57 11.00 -3.13
C LEU A 248 -10.91 11.88 -4.20
N PRO A 249 -11.16 13.20 -4.18
CA PRO A 249 -10.53 14.14 -5.09
C PRO A 249 -9.00 14.11 -4.98
N GLY A 250 -8.30 14.09 -6.12
CA GLY A 250 -6.84 14.08 -6.19
C GLY A 250 -6.19 12.71 -5.95
N LEU A 251 -6.97 11.70 -5.57
CA LEU A 251 -6.49 10.33 -5.40
C LEU A 251 -6.96 9.46 -6.57
N TYR A 252 -5.99 8.84 -7.25
CA TYR A 252 -6.20 7.95 -8.40
C TYR A 252 -5.66 6.55 -8.10
N ALA A 253 -6.12 5.55 -8.83
CA ALA A 253 -5.57 4.20 -8.76
C ALA A 253 -5.52 3.56 -10.14
N ALA A 254 -4.49 2.74 -10.42
CA ALA A 254 -4.30 2.10 -11.71
C ALA A 254 -3.55 0.77 -11.60
N GLY A 255 -3.84 -0.14 -12.51
CA GLY A 255 -3.24 -1.46 -12.57
C GLY A 255 -4.01 -2.49 -11.72
N ASP A 256 -3.32 -3.53 -11.26
CA ASP A 256 -3.97 -4.68 -10.63
C ASP A 256 -4.74 -4.33 -9.35
N CYS A 257 -4.43 -3.20 -8.70
CA CYS A 257 -5.15 -2.74 -7.51
C CYS A 257 -6.60 -2.31 -7.78
N THR A 258 -6.98 -2.04 -9.04
CA THR A 258 -8.35 -1.76 -9.46
C THR A 258 -9.12 -3.03 -9.86
N GLY A 259 -8.43 -4.17 -9.98
CA GLY A 259 -9.00 -5.45 -10.40
C GLY A 259 -9.14 -5.60 -11.91
N GLY A 260 -10.10 -6.39 -12.36
CA GLY A 260 -10.29 -6.68 -13.79
C GLY A 260 -9.23 -7.61 -14.37
N LEU A 261 -8.82 -7.38 -15.62
CA LEU A 261 -7.81 -8.18 -16.31
C LEU A 261 -6.42 -7.88 -15.76
N LEU A 262 -5.79 -8.84 -15.08
CA LEU A 262 -4.45 -8.68 -14.49
C LEU A 262 -3.36 -8.91 -15.56
N GLN A 263 -3.15 -7.92 -16.41
CA GLN A 263 -2.23 -7.96 -17.55
C GLN A 263 -1.47 -6.63 -17.70
N VAL A 264 -0.27 -6.70 -18.28
CA VAL A 264 0.57 -5.53 -18.56
C VAL A 264 -0.18 -4.50 -19.42
N ALA A 265 -0.88 -4.94 -20.46
CA ALA A 265 -1.62 -4.06 -21.36
C ALA A 265 -2.69 -3.23 -20.63
N LYS A 266 -3.45 -3.86 -19.73
CA LYS A 266 -4.45 -3.17 -18.91
C LYS A 266 -3.77 -2.20 -17.93
N ALA A 267 -2.73 -2.63 -17.25
CA ALA A 267 -1.99 -1.80 -16.31
C ALA A 267 -1.40 -0.55 -16.97
N VAL A 268 -0.82 -0.69 -18.18
CA VAL A 268 -0.31 0.43 -18.98
C VAL A 268 -1.42 1.38 -19.39
N TYR A 269 -2.57 0.86 -19.85
CA TYR A 269 -3.73 1.67 -20.23
C TYR A 269 -4.26 2.50 -19.05
N GLU A 270 -4.53 1.84 -17.93
CA GLU A 270 -5.06 2.54 -16.75
C GLU A 270 -4.06 3.56 -16.19
N GLY A 271 -2.76 3.24 -16.19
CA GLY A 271 -1.72 4.19 -15.84
C GLY A 271 -1.74 5.42 -16.75
N ALA A 272 -1.85 5.23 -18.07
CA ALA A 272 -1.94 6.33 -19.01
C ALA A 272 -3.16 7.22 -18.75
N VAL A 273 -4.32 6.63 -18.46
CA VAL A 273 -5.54 7.37 -18.10
C VAL A 273 -5.33 8.14 -16.80
N ALA A 274 -4.89 7.47 -15.73
CA ALA A 274 -4.67 8.09 -14.42
C ALA A 274 -3.70 9.27 -14.49
N GLY A 275 -2.54 9.10 -15.16
CA GLY A 275 -1.54 10.16 -15.32
C GLY A 275 -2.05 11.34 -16.12
N THR A 276 -2.83 11.09 -17.18
CA THR A 276 -3.44 12.13 -18.01
C THR A 276 -4.47 12.91 -17.23
N GLU A 277 -5.41 12.24 -16.56
CA GLU A 277 -6.51 12.91 -15.88
C GLU A 277 -6.05 13.62 -14.59
N ALA A 278 -5.09 13.04 -13.85
CA ALA A 278 -4.46 13.72 -12.72
C ALA A 278 -3.76 15.02 -13.17
N ALA A 279 -2.96 14.97 -14.25
CA ALA A 279 -2.28 16.16 -14.77
C ALA A 279 -3.27 17.22 -15.29
N LYS A 280 -4.38 16.80 -15.93
CA LYS A 280 -5.42 17.68 -16.42
C LYS A 280 -6.19 18.39 -15.29
N ALA A 281 -6.45 17.67 -14.18
CA ALA A 281 -7.09 18.25 -13.00
C ALA A 281 -6.24 19.35 -12.35
N LEU A 282 -4.92 19.25 -12.41
CA LEU A 282 -3.99 20.23 -11.83
C LEU A 282 -3.75 21.47 -12.69
N ARG A 283 -4.23 21.49 -13.92
CA ARG A 283 -4.13 22.64 -14.83
C ARG A 283 -5.30 23.62 -14.73
N LYS A 284 -6.32 23.27 -13.95
CA LYS A 284 -7.48 24.14 -13.67
C LYS A 284 -7.18 25.08 -12.51
#